data_d032f8ea884c52db71c4c4b5fd6d5724
#
_entry.id   d032f8ea884c52db71c4c4b5fd6d5724
#
_cell.length_a   1.000
_cell.length_b   1.000
_cell.length_c   1.000
_cell.angle_alpha   90.00
_cell.angle_beta   90.00
_cell.angle_gamma   90.00
#
_symmetry.space_group_name_H-M   'P 1'
#
loop_
_entity.id
_entity.type
_entity.pdbx_description
1 polymer ?
#
loop_
_entity_poly.entity_id
_entity_poly.type
_entity_poly.pdbx_seq_one_letter_code
_entity_poly.pdbx_strand_id
1 'polypeptide(L)'
;MKSHTRKVVFTLVAAGLCLPALAHPDAAHAAGAGAAHAAAVAATGAAMPLAAGTEAGGWLDAFQTGFVHPFTGFDHLLAMLSVGIWSARQQQGGALPLVFLGAMLLGALSGVAGATIPGLEAGIAATVVLAGVLIAMAARLPLAAGAALIAAFAVLHGNAHGHELPLAGSAFGFLAASGMLMLAGRWFGRAAGLGMVRITGAGIAATGMLMMAA
;
A
#
# COMPACT_ATOMS: atom_id res chain seq x y z
N MET A 1 14.15 28.27 15.71
CA MET A 1 13.67 26.89 15.94
C MET A 1 12.99 26.22 14.74
N LYS A 2 12.39 26.94 13.77
CA LYS A 2 11.65 26.33 12.63
C LYS A 2 12.53 25.72 11.52
N SER A 3 13.81 26.09 11.43
CA SER A 3 14.71 25.67 10.32
C SER A 3 15.44 24.34 10.58
N HIS A 4 15.79 24.02 11.82
CA HIS A 4 16.53 22.81 12.15
C HIS A 4 15.65 21.55 12.12
N THR A 5 14.40 21.64 12.59
CA THR A 5 13.45 20.52 12.56
C THR A 5 13.12 20.09 11.13
N ARG A 6 13.04 21.06 10.18
CA ARG A 6 12.86 20.75 8.76
C ARG A 6 14.02 19.94 8.17
N LYS A 7 15.28 20.26 8.54
CA LYS A 7 16.46 19.57 8.01
C LYS A 7 16.58 18.13 8.51
N VAL A 8 16.30 17.88 9.79
CA VAL A 8 16.40 16.54 10.40
C VAL A 8 15.39 15.58 9.81
N VAL A 9 14.14 16.02 9.61
CA VAL A 9 13.09 15.17 9.02
C VAL A 9 13.38 14.88 7.55
N PHE A 10 13.94 15.83 6.80
CA PHE A 10 14.37 15.63 5.41
C PHE A 10 15.46 14.57 5.28
N THR A 11 16.42 14.54 6.20
CA THR A 11 17.52 13.57 6.19
C THR A 11 17.00 12.15 6.48
N LEU A 12 16.04 11.99 7.38
CA LEU A 12 15.46 10.68 7.73
C LEU A 12 14.61 10.08 6.60
N VAL A 13 13.84 10.91 5.89
CA VAL A 13 13.03 10.44 4.75
C VAL A 13 13.92 10.11 3.55
N ALA A 14 14.97 10.90 3.30
CA ALA A 14 15.92 10.63 2.21
C ALA A 14 16.80 9.40 2.48
N ALA A 15 17.19 9.16 3.75
CA ALA A 15 17.97 7.98 4.13
C ALA A 15 17.17 6.68 4.03
N GLY A 16 15.85 6.71 4.30
CA GLY A 16 14.98 5.54 4.15
C GLY A 16 14.76 5.09 2.70
N LEU A 17 15.01 5.96 1.73
CA LEU A 17 14.85 5.66 0.30
C LEU A 17 16.08 5.01 -0.35
N CYS A 18 17.18 4.84 0.38
CA CYS A 18 18.45 4.31 -0.15
C CYS A 18 18.81 2.90 0.31
N LEU A 19 17.91 2.15 0.92
CA LEU A 19 18.15 0.74 1.26
C LEU A 19 17.95 -0.13 0.03
N PRO A 20 18.90 -1.04 -0.31
CA PRO A 20 18.72 -1.97 -1.41
C PRO A 20 17.55 -2.92 -1.10
N ALA A 21 16.69 -3.14 -2.06
CA ALA A 21 15.65 -4.14 -1.99
C ALA A 21 16.32 -5.53 -1.88
N LEU A 22 16.23 -6.15 -0.71
CA LEU A 22 16.49 -7.57 -0.56
C LEU A 22 15.24 -8.28 -1.10
N ALA A 23 15.38 -8.91 -2.26
CA ALA A 23 14.35 -9.77 -2.81
C ALA A 23 14.07 -10.89 -1.79
N HIS A 24 12.80 -11.04 -1.40
CA HIS A 24 12.38 -12.15 -0.56
C HIS A 24 12.35 -13.44 -1.39
N PRO A 25 13.03 -14.52 -0.97
CA PRO A 25 12.95 -15.82 -1.65
C PRO A 25 11.66 -16.60 -1.37
N ASP A 26 10.69 -16.05 -0.64
CA ASP A 26 9.60 -16.81 -0.03
C ASP A 26 8.28 -16.86 -0.83
N ALA A 27 8.21 -16.24 -2.00
CA ALA A 27 7.01 -16.30 -2.85
C ALA A 27 6.64 -17.72 -3.32
N ALA A 28 7.63 -18.63 -3.39
CA ALA A 28 7.41 -20.01 -3.82
C ALA A 28 6.74 -20.88 -2.74
N HIS A 29 6.88 -20.54 -1.45
CA HIS A 29 6.29 -21.32 -0.35
C HIS A 29 4.87 -20.91 0.00
N ALA A 30 4.48 -19.67 -0.24
CA ALA A 30 3.12 -19.17 0.02
C ALA A 30 2.08 -19.79 -0.94
N ALA A 31 2.43 -20.01 -2.20
CA ALA A 31 1.53 -20.63 -3.18
C ALA A 31 1.17 -22.08 -2.84
N GLY A 32 2.09 -22.84 -2.21
CA GLY A 32 1.83 -24.22 -1.79
C GLY A 32 0.90 -24.34 -0.59
N ALA A 33 1.03 -23.45 0.38
CA ALA A 33 0.23 -23.45 1.60
C ALA A 33 -1.23 -23.03 1.35
N GLY A 34 -1.46 -22.05 0.46
CA GLY A 34 -2.79 -21.59 0.08
C GLY A 34 -3.60 -22.66 -0.65
N ALA A 35 -2.97 -23.40 -1.57
CA ALA A 35 -3.61 -24.46 -2.32
C ALA A 35 -3.98 -25.67 -1.43
N ALA A 36 -3.13 -26.03 -0.46
CA ALA A 36 -3.40 -27.11 0.48
C ALA A 36 -4.55 -26.73 1.44
N HIS A 37 -4.62 -25.48 1.87
CA HIS A 37 -5.70 -24.99 2.75
C HIS A 37 -7.05 -24.92 2.01
N ALA A 38 -7.06 -24.43 0.77
CA ALA A 38 -8.27 -24.40 -0.06
C ALA A 38 -8.80 -25.81 -0.37
N ALA A 39 -7.92 -26.77 -0.61
CA ALA A 39 -8.31 -28.18 -0.83
C ALA A 39 -8.90 -28.82 0.44
N ALA A 40 -8.37 -28.50 1.62
CA ALA A 40 -8.88 -29.01 2.89
C ALA A 40 -10.28 -28.45 3.22
N VAL A 41 -10.51 -27.15 2.94
CA VAL A 41 -11.83 -26.51 3.14
C VAL A 41 -12.88 -27.05 2.18
N ALA A 42 -12.52 -27.33 0.93
CA ALA A 42 -13.43 -27.92 -0.06
C ALA A 42 -13.82 -29.37 0.28
N ALA A 43 -12.91 -30.11 0.93
CA ALA A 43 -13.17 -31.52 1.29
C ALA A 43 -14.06 -31.71 2.51
N THR A 44 -14.19 -30.72 3.39
CA THR A 44 -14.92 -30.85 4.67
C THR A 44 -16.32 -30.26 4.67
N GLY A 45 -16.74 -29.52 3.63
CA GLY A 45 -18.07 -28.90 3.57
C GLY A 45 -18.41 -28.00 4.78
N ALA A 46 -17.41 -27.64 5.58
CA ALA A 46 -17.59 -26.85 6.77
C ALA A 46 -17.78 -25.38 6.39
N ALA A 47 -18.92 -24.81 6.75
CA ALA A 47 -19.10 -23.37 6.79
C ALA A 47 -17.92 -22.76 7.57
N MET A 48 -17.27 -21.74 6.99
CA MET A 48 -16.18 -21.02 7.65
C MET A 48 -16.61 -20.64 9.06
N PRO A 49 -15.87 -21.01 10.11
CA PRO A 49 -16.17 -20.53 11.44
C PRO A 49 -15.79 -19.05 11.50
N LEU A 50 -16.77 -18.17 11.42
CA LEU A 50 -16.63 -16.74 11.74
C LEU A 50 -16.32 -16.50 13.22
N ALA A 51 -16.14 -17.57 13.99
CA ALA A 51 -15.94 -17.51 15.43
C ALA A 51 -14.88 -18.52 15.88
N ALA A 52 -13.62 -18.18 15.70
CA ALA A 52 -12.56 -18.79 16.51
C ALA A 52 -11.45 -17.76 16.69
N GLY A 53 -11.39 -17.16 17.86
CA GLY A 53 -10.35 -16.24 18.25
C GLY A 53 -10.81 -15.15 19.20
N THR A 54 -11.57 -15.51 20.20
CA THR A 54 -11.86 -14.63 21.35
C THR A 54 -10.77 -14.72 22.42
N GLU A 55 -9.56 -15.08 22.05
CA GLU A 55 -8.37 -14.80 22.83
C GLU A 55 -7.95 -13.37 22.50
N ALA A 56 -7.92 -12.47 23.49
CA ALA A 56 -7.52 -11.07 23.32
C ALA A 56 -6.13 -10.93 22.67
N GLY A 57 -5.25 -11.91 22.87
CA GLY A 57 -3.95 -12.03 22.19
C GLY A 57 -4.07 -12.24 20.69
N GLY A 58 -4.97 -13.09 20.22
CA GLY A 58 -5.12 -13.41 18.79
C GLY A 58 -5.57 -12.22 17.93
N TRP A 59 -6.44 -11.34 18.46
CA TRP A 59 -6.84 -10.13 17.74
C TRP A 59 -5.72 -9.09 17.69
N LEU A 60 -5.01 -8.89 18.78
CA LEU A 60 -3.90 -7.95 18.86
C LEU A 60 -2.74 -8.38 17.96
N ASP A 61 -2.41 -9.65 17.95
CA ASP A 61 -1.37 -10.22 17.08
C ASP A 61 -1.73 -10.06 15.60
N ALA A 62 -3.00 -10.34 15.24
CA ALA A 62 -3.49 -10.10 13.89
C ALA A 62 -3.42 -8.62 13.51
N PHE A 63 -3.83 -7.72 14.41
CA PHE A 63 -3.71 -6.28 14.19
C PHE A 63 -2.26 -5.85 13.98
N GLN A 64 -1.34 -6.31 14.83
CA GLN A 64 0.09 -5.98 14.73
C GLN A 64 0.68 -6.49 13.41
N THR A 65 0.35 -7.71 13.01
CA THR A 65 0.77 -8.28 11.72
C THR A 65 0.33 -7.40 10.56
N GLY A 66 -0.94 -7.03 10.51
CA GLY A 66 -1.45 -6.12 9.48
C GLY A 66 -0.85 -4.73 9.54
N PHE A 67 -0.61 -4.21 10.76
CA PHE A 67 -0.03 -2.87 10.93
C PHE A 67 1.43 -2.79 10.46
N VAL A 68 2.22 -3.81 10.71
CA VAL A 68 3.64 -3.85 10.30
C VAL A 68 3.78 -4.10 8.80
N HIS A 69 2.84 -4.83 8.19
CA HIS A 69 2.93 -5.29 6.81
C HIS A 69 3.25 -4.18 5.77
N PRO A 70 2.58 -3.00 5.75
CA PRO A 70 2.90 -1.94 4.78
C PRO A 70 4.31 -1.32 4.93
N PHE A 71 4.97 -1.57 6.04
CA PHE A 71 6.36 -1.10 6.26
C PHE A 71 7.39 -2.12 5.79
N THR A 72 7.02 -3.39 5.65
CA THR A 72 7.89 -4.46 5.18
C THR A 72 7.80 -4.68 3.67
N GLY A 73 6.65 -4.39 3.05
CA GLY A 73 6.47 -4.35 1.61
C GLY A 73 6.89 -3.00 1.02
N PHE A 74 8.00 -2.98 0.28
CA PHE A 74 8.56 -1.72 -0.22
C PHE A 74 7.68 -1.04 -1.27
N ASP A 75 6.99 -1.80 -2.11
CA ASP A 75 5.98 -1.37 -3.06
C ASP A 75 4.79 -0.69 -2.35
N HIS A 76 4.29 -1.31 -1.28
CA HIS A 76 3.18 -0.79 -0.48
C HIS A 76 3.55 0.51 0.23
N LEU A 77 4.74 0.54 0.85
CA LEU A 77 5.28 1.74 1.49
C LEU A 77 5.32 2.91 0.50
N LEU A 78 5.88 2.69 -0.70
CA LEU A 78 6.00 3.71 -1.73
C LEU A 78 4.64 4.12 -2.29
N ALA A 79 3.73 3.17 -2.51
CA ALA A 79 2.38 3.48 -3.00
C ALA A 79 1.62 4.37 -2.01
N MET A 80 1.56 4.01 -0.71
CA MET A 80 0.84 4.79 0.31
C MET A 80 1.43 6.20 0.47
N LEU A 81 2.76 6.31 0.55
CA LEU A 81 3.43 7.61 0.62
C LEU A 81 3.13 8.45 -0.63
N SER A 82 3.18 7.83 -1.83
CA SER A 82 2.92 8.51 -3.10
C SER A 82 1.51 9.07 -3.19
N VAL A 83 0.50 8.29 -2.80
CA VAL A 83 -0.89 8.75 -2.73
C VAL A 83 -1.01 9.95 -1.82
N GLY A 84 -0.36 9.91 -0.65
CA GLY A 84 -0.31 11.04 0.28
C GLY A 84 0.34 12.27 -0.33
N ILE A 85 1.54 12.14 -0.91
CA ILE A 85 2.29 13.24 -1.52
C ILE A 85 1.49 13.88 -2.66
N TRP A 86 0.99 13.05 -3.58
CA TRP A 86 0.26 13.53 -4.74
C TRP A 86 -1.05 14.20 -4.36
N SER A 87 -1.83 13.59 -3.45
CA SER A 87 -3.09 14.16 -2.96
C SER A 87 -2.90 15.53 -2.29
N ALA A 88 -1.77 15.76 -1.63
CA ALA A 88 -1.44 17.04 -1.00
C ALA A 88 -1.33 18.19 -2.01
N ARG A 89 -1.03 17.87 -3.27
CA ARG A 89 -0.83 18.84 -4.37
C ARG A 89 -2.05 19.02 -5.26
N GLN A 90 -3.14 18.25 -5.05
CA GLN A 90 -4.39 18.41 -5.76
C GLN A 90 -5.26 19.48 -5.10
N GLN A 91 -6.05 20.20 -5.89
CA GLN A 91 -6.91 21.28 -5.36
C GLN A 91 -7.94 20.76 -4.34
N GLN A 92 -8.55 19.61 -4.61
CA GLN A 92 -9.53 18.95 -3.75
C GLN A 92 -9.03 17.58 -3.26
N GLY A 93 -7.72 17.43 -3.11
CA GLY A 93 -7.07 16.16 -2.81
C GLY A 93 -7.31 15.62 -1.38
N GLY A 94 -8.11 16.33 -0.55
CA GLY A 94 -8.41 15.91 0.83
C GLY A 94 -9.10 14.57 0.93
N ALA A 95 -9.98 14.24 -0.01
CA ALA A 95 -10.75 13.01 -0.03
C ALA A 95 -10.00 11.82 -0.65
N LEU A 96 -8.92 12.05 -1.42
CA LEU A 96 -8.23 10.97 -2.15
C LEU A 96 -7.68 9.85 -1.25
N PRO A 97 -7.10 10.13 -0.07
CA PRO A 97 -6.72 9.05 0.85
C PRO A 97 -7.89 8.18 1.31
N LEU A 98 -9.07 8.77 1.55
CA LEU A 98 -10.27 8.02 1.92
C LEU A 98 -10.80 7.17 0.76
N VAL A 99 -10.76 7.70 -0.47
CA VAL A 99 -11.07 6.93 -1.68
C VAL A 99 -10.13 5.74 -1.80
N PHE A 100 -8.83 5.94 -1.56
CA PHE A 100 -7.85 4.85 -1.57
C PHE A 100 -8.19 3.78 -0.54
N LEU A 101 -8.40 4.15 0.73
CA LEU A 101 -8.70 3.19 1.80
C LEU A 101 -9.99 2.41 1.52
N GLY A 102 -11.04 3.09 1.07
CA GLY A 102 -12.31 2.43 0.73
C GLY A 102 -12.19 1.46 -0.45
N ALA A 103 -11.53 1.88 -1.53
CA ALA A 103 -11.30 1.03 -2.70
C ALA A 103 -10.34 -0.14 -2.40
N MET A 104 -9.35 0.08 -1.54
CA MET A 104 -8.45 -0.96 -1.07
C MET A 104 -9.19 -2.02 -0.24
N LEU A 105 -10.12 -1.61 0.62
CA LEU A 105 -10.98 -2.55 1.33
C LEU A 105 -11.82 -3.39 0.37
N LEU A 106 -12.39 -2.78 -0.67
CA LEU A 106 -13.15 -3.52 -1.70
C LEU A 106 -12.25 -4.51 -2.46
N GLY A 107 -11.02 -4.09 -2.79
CA GLY A 107 -10.00 -4.98 -3.37
C GLY A 107 -9.68 -6.16 -2.45
N ALA A 108 -9.45 -5.89 -1.16
CA ALA A 108 -9.17 -6.94 -0.17
C ALA A 108 -10.33 -7.93 -0.04
N LEU A 109 -11.56 -7.45 0.02
CA LEU A 109 -12.75 -8.32 0.04
C LEU A 109 -12.83 -9.21 -1.22
N SER A 110 -12.46 -8.67 -2.40
CA SER A 110 -12.40 -9.48 -3.62
C SER A 110 -11.33 -10.56 -3.55
N GLY A 111 -10.14 -10.26 -2.99
CA GLY A 111 -9.07 -11.24 -2.78
C GLY A 111 -9.47 -12.33 -1.80
N VAL A 112 -10.06 -11.98 -0.66
CA VAL A 112 -10.62 -12.95 0.31
C VAL A 112 -11.68 -13.84 -0.33
N ALA A 113 -12.48 -13.29 -1.25
CA ALA A 113 -13.48 -14.06 -2.01
C ALA A 113 -12.87 -14.94 -3.13
N GLY A 114 -11.52 -14.95 -3.26
CA GLY A 114 -10.80 -15.77 -4.23
C GLY A 114 -10.70 -15.17 -5.64
N ALA A 115 -11.04 -13.87 -5.81
CA ALA A 115 -10.87 -13.20 -7.09
C ALA A 115 -9.37 -12.98 -7.37
N THR A 116 -8.87 -13.55 -8.46
CA THR A 116 -7.49 -13.38 -8.90
C THR A 116 -7.39 -12.37 -10.03
N ILE A 117 -6.42 -11.48 -9.98
CA ILE A 117 -6.15 -10.51 -11.04
C ILE A 117 -4.88 -10.95 -11.79
N PRO A 118 -4.98 -11.32 -13.07
CA PRO A 118 -3.79 -11.68 -13.85
C PRO A 118 -2.78 -10.54 -13.91
N GLY A 119 -1.51 -10.84 -13.62
CA GLY A 119 -0.45 -9.83 -13.63
C GLY A 119 -0.52 -8.84 -12.47
N LEU A 120 -1.10 -9.23 -11.34
CA LEU A 120 -1.29 -8.38 -10.16
C LEU A 120 0.03 -7.73 -9.70
N GLU A 121 1.11 -8.48 -9.58
CA GLU A 121 2.45 -8.00 -9.20
C GLU A 121 2.94 -6.89 -10.13
N ALA A 122 2.90 -7.15 -11.45
CA ALA A 122 3.27 -6.14 -12.44
C ALA A 122 2.33 -4.92 -12.39
N GLY A 123 1.05 -5.13 -12.13
CA GLY A 123 0.07 -4.07 -11.91
C GLY A 123 0.42 -3.20 -10.71
N ILE A 124 0.78 -3.80 -9.58
CA ILE A 124 1.21 -3.11 -8.36
C ILE A 124 2.47 -2.27 -8.64
N ALA A 125 3.50 -2.87 -9.24
CA ALA A 125 4.72 -2.15 -9.60
C ALA A 125 4.43 -0.98 -10.57
N ALA A 126 3.55 -1.18 -11.56
CA ALA A 126 3.13 -0.13 -12.49
C ALA A 126 2.41 1.03 -11.78
N THR A 127 1.65 0.76 -10.72
CA THR A 127 1.01 1.84 -9.92
C THR A 127 2.05 2.71 -9.22
N VAL A 128 3.14 2.12 -8.70
CA VAL A 128 4.26 2.84 -8.08
C VAL A 128 4.97 3.73 -9.12
N VAL A 129 5.25 3.18 -10.32
CA VAL A 129 5.82 3.96 -11.43
C VAL A 129 4.94 5.15 -11.75
N LEU A 130 3.65 4.91 -12.00
CA LEU A 130 2.73 5.95 -12.44
C LEU A 130 2.52 7.02 -11.37
N ALA A 131 2.39 6.63 -10.09
CA ALA A 131 2.31 7.56 -8.98
C ALA A 131 3.58 8.43 -8.88
N GLY A 132 4.76 7.83 -9.01
CA GLY A 132 6.03 8.54 -9.03
C GLY A 132 6.12 9.55 -10.19
N VAL A 133 5.70 9.16 -11.40
CA VAL A 133 5.65 10.04 -12.58
C VAL A 133 4.70 11.23 -12.34
N LEU A 134 3.49 10.98 -11.83
CA LEU A 134 2.53 12.05 -11.52
C LEU A 134 3.09 13.07 -10.53
N ILE A 135 3.82 12.60 -9.52
CA ILE A 135 4.49 13.45 -8.53
C ILE A 135 5.65 14.24 -9.18
N ALA A 136 6.51 13.56 -9.96
CA ALA A 136 7.65 14.18 -10.64
C ALA A 136 7.23 15.27 -11.63
N MET A 137 6.14 15.04 -12.35
CA MET A 137 5.56 16.02 -13.26
C MET A 137 4.75 17.11 -12.54
N ALA A 138 4.50 16.97 -11.24
CA ALA A 138 3.55 17.79 -10.48
C ALA A 138 2.16 17.84 -11.15
N ALA A 139 1.75 16.72 -11.71
CA ALA A 139 0.52 16.59 -12.49
C ALA A 139 -0.71 16.88 -11.61
N ARG A 140 -1.64 17.65 -12.16
CA ARG A 140 -2.93 17.95 -11.55
C ARG A 140 -4.02 17.34 -12.41
N LEU A 141 -4.92 16.60 -11.80
CA LEU A 141 -6.05 15.96 -12.47
C LEU A 141 -7.36 16.53 -11.92
N PRO A 142 -8.42 16.55 -12.72
CA PRO A 142 -9.77 16.75 -12.20
C PRO A 142 -10.05 15.72 -11.10
N LEU A 143 -10.80 16.11 -10.06
CA LEU A 143 -11.05 15.26 -8.89
C LEU A 143 -11.57 13.87 -9.28
N ALA A 144 -12.52 13.80 -10.20
CA ALA A 144 -13.08 12.51 -10.64
C ALA A 144 -12.04 11.60 -11.30
N ALA A 145 -11.18 12.15 -12.18
CA ALA A 145 -10.11 11.38 -12.80
C ALA A 145 -9.05 10.93 -11.79
N GLY A 146 -8.69 11.82 -10.86
CA GLY A 146 -7.77 11.49 -9.77
C GLY A 146 -8.33 10.42 -8.84
N ALA A 147 -9.60 10.52 -8.48
CA ALA A 147 -10.28 9.54 -7.64
C ALA A 147 -10.38 8.16 -8.33
N ALA A 148 -10.74 8.12 -9.60
CA ALA A 148 -10.81 6.89 -10.39
C ALA A 148 -9.44 6.20 -10.48
N LEU A 149 -8.38 6.98 -10.75
CA LEU A 149 -7.01 6.46 -10.82
C LEU A 149 -6.56 5.89 -9.47
N ILE A 150 -6.77 6.63 -8.39
CA ILE A 150 -6.41 6.21 -7.03
C ILE A 150 -7.23 4.97 -6.61
N ALA A 151 -8.51 4.91 -6.97
CA ALA A 151 -9.34 3.74 -6.70
C ALA A 151 -8.83 2.49 -7.45
N ALA A 152 -8.43 2.63 -8.72
CA ALA A 152 -7.84 1.53 -9.48
C ALA A 152 -6.56 1.00 -8.84
N PHE A 153 -5.65 1.90 -8.40
CA PHE A 153 -4.44 1.53 -7.67
C PHE A 153 -4.80 0.77 -6.39
N ALA A 154 -5.74 1.31 -5.62
CA ALA A 154 -6.15 0.76 -4.34
C ALA A 154 -6.77 -0.64 -4.47
N VAL A 155 -7.56 -0.90 -5.51
CA VAL A 155 -8.15 -2.24 -5.75
C VAL A 155 -7.06 -3.27 -5.99
N LEU A 156 -6.01 -2.97 -6.76
CA LEU A 156 -4.90 -3.89 -7.00
C LEU A 156 -4.18 -4.22 -5.69
N HIS A 157 -3.77 -3.19 -4.94
CA HIS A 157 -3.11 -3.38 -3.64
C HIS A 157 -3.99 -4.11 -2.64
N GLY A 158 -5.29 -3.77 -2.59
CA GLY A 158 -6.24 -4.44 -1.71
C GLY A 158 -6.43 -5.91 -2.07
N ASN A 159 -6.54 -6.25 -3.36
CA ASN A 159 -6.70 -7.63 -3.81
C ASN A 159 -5.50 -8.50 -3.38
N ALA A 160 -4.26 -8.01 -3.52
CA ALA A 160 -3.07 -8.69 -3.02
C ALA A 160 -3.20 -9.00 -1.51
N HIS A 161 -3.54 -8.00 -0.71
CA HIS A 161 -3.68 -8.19 0.75
C HIS A 161 -4.81 -9.10 1.15
N GLY A 162 -5.89 -9.16 0.38
CA GLY A 162 -6.98 -10.10 0.62
C GLY A 162 -6.55 -11.55 0.50
N HIS A 163 -5.52 -11.83 -0.30
CA HIS A 163 -4.90 -13.16 -0.40
C HIS A 163 -3.91 -13.45 0.72
N GLU A 164 -3.20 -12.42 1.19
CA GLU A 164 -2.11 -12.54 2.16
C GLU A 164 -2.57 -12.45 3.61
N LEU A 165 -3.56 -11.62 3.89
CA LEU A 165 -4.02 -11.25 5.24
C LEU A 165 -5.53 -11.53 5.45
N PRO A 166 -5.94 -12.81 5.53
CA PRO A 166 -7.36 -13.16 5.56
C PRO A 166 -8.09 -12.83 6.87
N LEU A 167 -7.37 -12.48 7.95
CA LEU A 167 -7.96 -12.20 9.26
C LEU A 167 -8.45 -10.75 9.38
N ALA A 168 -9.66 -10.55 9.88
CA ALA A 168 -10.26 -9.22 10.07
C ALA A 168 -9.37 -8.27 10.90
N GLY A 169 -8.71 -8.78 11.95
CA GLY A 169 -7.78 -8.00 12.78
C GLY A 169 -6.63 -7.41 11.96
N SER A 170 -6.03 -8.19 11.04
CA SER A 170 -4.94 -7.71 10.19
C SER A 170 -5.42 -6.65 9.18
N ALA A 171 -6.65 -6.74 8.67
CA ALA A 171 -7.21 -5.70 7.81
C ALA A 171 -7.31 -4.34 8.53
N PHE A 172 -7.73 -4.31 9.80
CA PHE A 172 -7.75 -3.06 10.58
C PHE A 172 -6.35 -2.49 10.82
N GLY A 173 -5.38 -3.32 11.17
CA GLY A 173 -3.98 -2.92 11.34
C GLY A 173 -3.41 -2.34 10.04
N PHE A 174 -3.63 -3.03 8.93
CA PHE A 174 -3.21 -2.60 7.61
C PHE A 174 -3.82 -1.27 7.18
N LEU A 175 -5.13 -1.08 7.35
CA LEU A 175 -5.82 0.18 7.05
C LEU A 175 -5.28 1.34 7.90
N ALA A 176 -5.03 1.09 9.19
CA ALA A 176 -4.48 2.10 10.10
C ALA A 176 -3.06 2.53 9.65
N ALA A 177 -2.18 1.58 9.36
CA ALA A 177 -0.82 1.85 8.88
C ALA A 177 -0.83 2.57 7.53
N SER A 178 -1.67 2.12 6.59
CA SER A 178 -1.83 2.76 5.27
C SER A 178 -2.31 4.20 5.39
N GLY A 179 -3.29 4.46 6.26
CA GLY A 179 -3.77 5.81 6.57
C GLY A 179 -2.65 6.69 7.14
N MET A 180 -1.87 6.16 8.07
CA MET A 180 -0.73 6.85 8.67
C MET A 180 0.35 7.19 7.64
N LEU A 181 0.71 6.26 6.77
CA LEU A 181 1.68 6.48 5.69
C LEU A 181 1.19 7.55 4.70
N MET A 182 -0.09 7.51 4.32
CA MET A 182 -0.67 8.55 3.46
C MET A 182 -0.70 9.92 4.14
N LEU A 183 -0.97 9.99 5.45
CA LEU A 183 -0.90 11.25 6.20
C LEU A 183 0.54 11.78 6.26
N ALA A 184 1.54 10.92 6.47
CA ALA A 184 2.95 11.27 6.43
C ALA A 184 3.36 11.80 5.05
N GLY A 185 2.98 11.09 3.97
CA GLY A 185 3.18 11.55 2.60
C GLY A 185 2.51 12.89 2.32
N ARG A 186 1.30 13.08 2.82
CA ARG A 186 0.54 14.33 2.69
C ARG A 186 1.20 15.51 3.43
N TRP A 187 1.69 15.25 4.63
CA TRP A 187 2.47 16.24 5.39
C TRP A 187 3.74 16.62 4.63
N PHE A 188 4.52 15.64 4.15
CA PHE A 188 5.71 15.86 3.32
C PHE A 188 5.36 16.67 2.06
N GLY A 189 4.33 16.25 1.32
CA GLY A 189 3.89 16.93 0.10
C GLY A 189 3.52 18.40 0.30
N ARG A 190 3.05 18.79 1.49
CA ARG A 190 2.74 20.19 1.85
C ARG A 190 3.97 20.94 2.34
N ALA A 191 4.84 20.29 3.13
CA ALA A 191 5.98 20.92 3.78
C ALA A 191 7.16 21.12 2.83
N ALA A 192 7.36 20.19 1.88
CA ALA A 192 8.48 20.21 0.96
C ALA A 192 8.28 21.22 -0.18
N GLY A 193 9.38 21.81 -0.65
CA GLY A 193 9.39 22.63 -1.87
C GLY A 193 9.10 21.78 -3.11
N LEU A 194 8.60 22.42 -4.17
CA LEU A 194 8.19 21.73 -5.40
C LEU A 194 9.34 20.90 -6.03
N GLY A 195 10.57 21.43 -6.03
CA GLY A 195 11.75 20.71 -6.55
C GLY A 195 11.99 19.40 -5.81
N MET A 196 11.93 19.43 -4.48
CA MET A 196 12.09 18.22 -3.65
C MET A 196 11.00 17.20 -3.93
N VAL A 197 9.73 17.63 -4.00
CA VAL A 197 8.61 16.74 -4.32
C VAL A 197 8.81 16.06 -5.68
N ARG A 198 9.27 16.81 -6.69
CA ARG A 198 9.55 16.26 -8.03
C ARG A 198 10.70 15.25 -8.02
N ILE A 199 11.78 15.54 -7.31
CA ILE A 199 12.91 14.60 -7.16
C ILE A 199 12.46 13.32 -6.45
N THR A 200 11.69 13.46 -5.38
CA THR A 200 11.10 12.29 -4.68
C THR A 200 10.22 11.47 -5.63
N GLY A 201 9.37 12.13 -6.42
CA GLY A 201 8.54 11.44 -7.42
C GLY A 201 9.37 10.71 -8.48
N ALA A 202 10.44 11.31 -8.97
CA ALA A 202 11.35 10.65 -9.92
C ALA A 202 12.05 9.43 -9.30
N GLY A 203 12.48 9.52 -8.03
CA GLY A 203 13.03 8.39 -7.29
C GLY A 203 12.04 7.25 -7.12
N ILE A 204 10.78 7.56 -6.76
CA ILE A 204 9.70 6.57 -6.65
C ILE A 204 9.45 5.89 -8.00
N ALA A 205 9.37 6.66 -9.10
CA ALA A 205 9.17 6.09 -10.43
C ALA A 205 10.32 5.17 -10.84
N ALA A 206 11.56 5.57 -10.59
CA ALA A 206 12.74 4.75 -10.87
C ALA A 206 12.72 3.44 -10.08
N THR A 207 12.37 3.50 -8.79
CA THR A 207 12.23 2.29 -7.96
C THR A 207 11.13 1.37 -8.46
N GLY A 208 9.96 1.91 -8.82
CA GLY A 208 8.89 1.11 -9.42
C GLY A 208 9.30 0.44 -10.73
N MET A 209 10.10 1.11 -11.57
CA MET A 209 10.67 0.49 -12.78
C MET A 209 11.64 -0.65 -12.47
N LEU A 210 12.45 -0.52 -11.42
CA LEU A 210 13.32 -1.61 -10.98
C LEU A 210 12.52 -2.80 -10.49
N MET A 211 11.42 -2.58 -9.76
CA MET A 211 10.51 -3.63 -9.32
C MET A 211 9.84 -4.36 -10.49
N MET A 212 9.52 -3.64 -11.58
CA MET A 212 8.95 -4.27 -12.80
C MET A 212 9.96 -5.13 -13.56
N ALA A 213 11.26 -4.88 -13.37
CA ALA A 213 12.35 -5.58 -14.06
C ALA A 213 12.89 -6.78 -13.26
N ALA A 214 12.55 -6.90 -11.99
CA ALA A 214 12.98 -7.97 -11.09
C ALA A 214 12.09 -9.21 -11.19
#